data_5e29dc2300d447a50072d118e78deee9
#
_entry.id   5e29dc2300d447a50072d118e78deee9
#
_cell.length_a   1.000
_cell.length_b   1.000
_cell.length_c   1.000
_cell.angle_alpha   90.00
_cell.angle_beta   90.00
_cell.angle_gamma   90.00
#
_symmetry.space_group_name_H-M   'P 1'
#
loop_
_entity.id
_entity.type
_entity.pdbx_description
1 polymer ?
#
loop_
_entity_poly.entity_id
_entity_poly.type
_entity_poly.pdbx_seq_one_letter_code
_entity_poly.pdbx_strand_id
1 'polypeptide(L)'
;MVTIEEMGRLLDDIADSFPEELFNELSGGIVLVPELKLNPMSVNSDLYILGEYHRGFNSGKYIIIYYGSFMKVYGYLEEKELRERLEHTLKHEFIHHLESLAGERGLEKEDAKNLFDYIMLRDWKGRK
;
A
#
# COMPACT_ATOMS: atom_id res chain seq x y z
N MET A 1 10.13 3.78 19.55
CA MET A 1 8.91 3.90 18.74
C MET A 1 9.23 4.62 17.43
N VAL A 2 8.75 4.06 16.32
CA VAL A 2 8.99 4.64 15.00
C VAL A 2 8.19 5.93 14.85
N THR A 3 8.87 7.02 14.46
CA THR A 3 8.21 8.30 14.19
C THR A 3 7.59 8.30 12.79
N ILE A 4 6.73 9.30 12.50
CA ILE A 4 6.13 9.41 11.17
C ILE A 4 7.21 9.66 10.11
N GLU A 5 8.25 10.42 10.45
CA GLU A 5 9.37 10.68 9.54
C GLU A 5 10.13 9.38 9.23
N GLU A 6 10.35 8.56 10.26
CA GLU A 6 11.00 7.26 10.08
C GLU A 6 10.14 6.32 9.25
N MET A 7 8.82 6.31 9.48
CA MET A 7 7.91 5.52 8.66
C MET A 7 7.92 5.98 7.20
N GLY A 8 8.02 7.28 6.97
CA GLY A 8 8.16 7.82 5.62
C GLY A 8 9.39 7.27 4.91
N ARG A 9 10.52 7.20 5.62
CA ARG A 9 11.74 6.62 5.05
C ARG A 9 11.61 5.13 4.78
N LEU A 10 10.94 4.39 5.66
CA LEU A 10 10.65 2.97 5.42
C LEU A 10 9.79 2.77 4.18
N LEU A 11 8.75 3.60 4.01
CA LEU A 11 7.90 3.55 2.83
C LEU A 11 8.67 3.86 1.56
N ASP A 12 9.55 4.86 1.60
CA ASP A 12 10.39 5.20 0.44
C ASP A 12 11.27 4.02 0.05
N ASP A 13 11.90 3.38 1.04
CA ASP A 13 12.75 2.21 0.79
C ASP A 13 11.94 1.05 0.19
N ILE A 14 10.76 0.80 0.72
CA ILE A 14 9.88 -0.27 0.21
C ILE A 14 9.46 0.06 -1.23
N ALA A 15 9.02 1.30 -1.46
CA ALA A 15 8.59 1.74 -2.78
C ALA A 15 9.72 1.63 -3.80
N ASP A 16 10.94 2.00 -3.41
CA ASP A 16 12.11 1.90 -4.29
C ASP A 16 12.43 0.44 -4.65
N SER A 17 12.04 -0.51 -3.80
CA SER A 17 12.26 -1.94 -4.07
C SER A 17 11.22 -2.54 -5.00
N PHE A 18 10.09 -1.84 -5.19
CA PHE A 18 9.02 -2.31 -6.07
C PHE A 18 9.33 -1.94 -7.52
N PRO A 19 9.00 -2.83 -8.48
CA PRO A 19 9.20 -2.52 -9.90
C PRO A 19 8.47 -1.25 -10.31
N GLU A 20 9.13 -0.42 -11.11
CA GLU A 20 8.58 0.83 -11.61
C GLU A 20 7.23 0.64 -12.30
N GLU A 21 7.07 -0.47 -12.98
CA GLU A 21 5.84 -0.83 -13.68
C GLU A 21 4.60 -0.80 -12.80
N LEU A 22 4.74 -1.13 -11.51
CA LEU A 22 3.61 -1.10 -10.57
C LEU A 22 3.07 0.32 -10.34
N PHE A 23 3.89 1.34 -10.59
CA PHE A 23 3.51 2.74 -10.39
C PHE A 23 2.81 3.36 -11.61
N ASN A 24 2.66 2.60 -12.69
CA ASN A 24 1.97 3.10 -13.89
C ASN A 24 0.57 3.58 -13.54
N GLU A 25 0.24 4.80 -13.95
CA GLU A 25 -1.03 5.47 -13.73
C GLU A 25 -1.36 5.75 -12.26
N LEU A 26 -0.43 5.53 -11.34
CA LEU A 26 -0.59 5.93 -9.93
C LEU A 26 -0.12 7.39 -9.79
N SER A 27 -0.89 8.29 -10.36
CA SER A 27 -0.51 9.70 -10.52
C SER A 27 -0.33 10.46 -9.19
N GLY A 28 -1.07 10.06 -8.16
CA GLY A 28 -0.97 10.67 -6.83
C GLY A 28 0.05 10.01 -5.92
N GLY A 29 0.63 8.88 -6.36
CA GLY A 29 1.68 8.20 -5.59
C GLY A 29 1.21 7.60 -4.28
N ILE A 30 2.13 7.51 -3.33
CA ILE A 30 1.87 7.01 -1.99
C ILE A 30 1.95 8.17 -1.02
N VAL A 31 0.91 8.34 -0.20
CA VAL A 31 0.81 9.44 0.76
C VAL A 31 0.75 8.87 2.17
N LEU A 32 1.61 9.35 3.05
CA LEU A 32 1.61 9.00 4.46
C LEU A 32 0.95 10.12 5.24
N VAL A 33 -0.11 9.79 5.99
CA VAL A 33 -0.85 10.78 6.79
C VAL A 33 -0.82 10.38 8.26
N PRO A 34 -0.89 11.36 9.20
CA PRO A 34 -0.78 11.05 10.63
C PRO A 34 -2.02 10.43 11.25
N GLU A 35 -3.15 10.47 10.57
CA GLU A 35 -4.44 10.09 11.15
C GLU A 35 -4.50 8.61 11.56
N LEU A 36 -5.34 8.37 12.57
CA LEU A 36 -5.82 7.07 12.94
C LEU A 36 -7.22 6.95 12.36
N LYS A 37 -7.47 5.94 11.53
CA LYS A 37 -8.76 5.77 10.89
C LYS A 37 -9.42 4.48 11.33
N LEU A 38 -10.61 4.60 11.92
CA LEU A 38 -11.41 3.44 12.29
C LEU A 38 -12.21 2.94 11.08
N ASN A 39 -12.32 1.61 10.98
CA ASN A 39 -13.20 1.01 10.00
C ASN A 39 -14.64 1.28 10.42
N PRO A 40 -15.52 1.78 9.53
CA PRO A 40 -16.93 2.02 9.86
C PRO A 40 -17.68 0.77 10.33
N MET A 41 -17.18 -0.42 10.02
CA MET A 41 -17.77 -1.69 10.44
C MET A 41 -17.29 -2.13 11.83
N SER A 42 -16.44 -1.35 12.48
CA SER A 42 -15.91 -1.66 13.80
C SER A 42 -17.02 -1.64 14.85
N VAL A 43 -17.12 -2.72 15.62
CA VAL A 43 -18.15 -2.84 16.68
C VAL A 43 -17.65 -2.23 17.99
N ASN A 44 -16.38 -2.42 18.32
CA ASN A 44 -15.79 -1.99 19.60
C ASN A 44 -14.66 -0.97 19.43
N SER A 45 -14.66 -0.21 18.34
CA SER A 45 -13.60 0.75 18.03
C SER A 45 -12.22 0.09 18.01
N ASP A 46 -12.15 -1.14 17.55
CA ASP A 46 -10.93 -1.96 17.56
C ASP A 46 -10.46 -2.39 16.16
N LEU A 47 -11.18 -1.98 15.11
CA LEU A 47 -10.82 -2.33 13.74
C LEU A 47 -10.34 -1.08 13.01
N TYR A 48 -9.06 -1.05 12.67
CA TYR A 48 -8.42 0.12 12.08
C TYR A 48 -8.10 -0.11 10.60
N ILE A 49 -8.21 0.96 9.81
CA ILE A 49 -7.81 0.95 8.42
C ILE A 49 -6.34 1.39 8.37
N LEU A 50 -5.47 0.52 7.86
CA LEU A 50 -4.03 0.76 7.77
C LEU A 50 -3.66 1.52 6.52
N GLY A 51 -4.34 1.23 5.41
CA GLY A 51 -4.11 1.88 4.13
C GLY A 51 -5.35 1.82 3.28
N GLU A 52 -5.39 2.67 2.26
CA GLU A 52 -6.51 2.73 1.31
C GLU A 52 -5.99 3.07 -0.08
N TYR A 53 -6.61 2.49 -1.08
CA TYR A 53 -6.41 2.88 -2.46
C TYR A 53 -7.57 3.78 -2.89
N HIS A 54 -7.24 4.94 -3.45
CA HIS A 54 -8.24 5.90 -3.93
C HIS A 54 -8.09 6.14 -5.42
N ARG A 55 -9.21 6.28 -6.09
CA ARG A 55 -9.24 6.77 -7.46
C ARG A 55 -10.27 7.90 -7.51
N GLY A 56 -9.74 9.12 -7.40
CA GLY A 56 -10.57 10.33 -7.43
C GLY A 56 -10.86 10.73 -8.87
N PHE A 57 -11.98 11.41 -9.07
CA PHE A 57 -12.35 11.89 -10.39
C PHE A 57 -11.35 12.93 -10.92
N ASN A 58 -10.93 13.86 -10.06
CA ASN A 58 -9.97 14.91 -10.41
C ASN A 58 -8.64 14.79 -9.70
N SER A 59 -8.54 13.96 -8.66
CA SER A 59 -7.33 13.83 -7.85
C SER A 59 -6.42 12.67 -8.28
N GLY A 60 -6.83 11.93 -9.30
CA GLY A 60 -6.05 10.80 -9.80
C GLY A 60 -6.16 9.57 -8.92
N LYS A 61 -5.20 8.67 -9.09
CA LYS A 61 -5.13 7.41 -8.35
C LYS A 61 -3.98 7.50 -7.37
N TYR A 62 -4.21 7.11 -6.12
CA TYR A 62 -3.19 7.20 -5.08
C TYR A 62 -3.46 6.23 -3.95
N ILE A 63 -2.41 5.96 -3.17
CA ILE A 63 -2.47 5.10 -1.99
C ILE A 63 -2.23 5.96 -0.76
N ILE A 64 -3.07 5.80 0.27
CA ILE A 64 -2.87 6.45 1.58
C ILE A 64 -2.45 5.40 2.58
N ILE A 65 -1.45 5.72 3.40
CA ILE A 65 -1.05 4.93 4.56
C ILE A 65 -1.32 5.76 5.80
N TYR A 66 -2.02 5.20 6.77
CA TYR A 66 -2.42 5.87 8.00
C TYR A 66 -1.43 5.56 9.12
N TYR A 67 -0.54 6.50 9.41
CA TYR A 67 0.48 6.32 10.45
C TYR A 67 -0.15 6.01 11.81
N GLY A 68 -1.18 6.78 12.21
CA GLY A 68 -1.84 6.56 13.50
C GLY A 68 -2.43 5.17 13.64
N SER A 69 -3.06 4.66 12.59
CA SER A 69 -3.60 3.30 12.57
C SER A 69 -2.49 2.26 12.71
N PHE A 70 -1.39 2.44 11.96
CA PHE A 70 -0.25 1.52 12.02
C PHE A 70 0.32 1.44 13.42
N MET A 71 0.55 2.59 14.05
CA MET A 71 1.14 2.62 15.39
C MET A 71 0.18 2.06 16.45
N LYS A 72 -1.13 2.24 16.25
CA LYS A 72 -2.12 1.68 17.17
C LYS A 72 -2.10 0.15 17.12
N VAL A 73 -2.00 -0.43 15.94
CA VAL A 73 -2.08 -1.89 15.76
C VAL A 73 -0.71 -2.54 15.94
N TYR A 74 0.34 -1.95 15.39
CA TYR A 74 1.66 -2.56 15.29
C TYR A 74 2.78 -1.78 15.98
N GLY A 75 2.45 -0.72 16.72
CA GLY A 75 3.47 0.14 17.35
C GLY A 75 4.38 -0.58 18.34
N TYR A 76 3.97 -1.73 18.83
CA TYR A 76 4.77 -2.54 19.76
C TYR A 76 5.84 -3.38 19.04
N LEU A 77 5.77 -3.49 17.72
CA LEU A 77 6.73 -4.29 16.95
C LEU A 77 8.05 -3.56 16.79
N GLU A 78 9.12 -4.33 16.62
CA GLU A 78 10.41 -3.79 16.26
C GLU A 78 10.35 -3.30 14.80
N GLU A 79 11.30 -2.44 14.42
CA GLU A 79 11.32 -1.81 13.11
C GLU A 79 11.27 -2.82 11.96
N LYS A 80 11.99 -3.93 12.11
CA LYS A 80 12.01 -4.97 11.07
C LYS A 80 10.62 -5.55 10.80
N GLU A 81 9.91 -5.92 11.86
CA GLU A 81 8.57 -6.48 11.74
C GLU A 81 7.57 -5.43 11.28
N LEU A 82 7.74 -4.19 11.74
CA LEU A 82 6.90 -3.08 11.30
C LEU A 82 7.05 -2.87 9.80
N ARG A 83 8.29 -2.91 9.30
CA ARG A 83 8.56 -2.81 7.86
C ARG A 83 7.85 -3.91 7.07
N GLU A 84 7.87 -5.13 7.58
CA GLU A 84 7.18 -6.26 6.93
C GLU A 84 5.67 -6.01 6.83
N ARG A 85 5.06 -5.44 7.87
CA ARG A 85 3.64 -5.11 7.87
C ARG A 85 3.32 -3.97 6.90
N LEU A 86 4.19 -2.98 6.83
CA LEU A 86 4.06 -1.89 5.85
C LEU A 86 4.13 -2.42 4.42
N GLU A 87 5.10 -3.28 4.15
CA GLU A 87 5.27 -3.87 2.84
C GLU A 87 4.05 -4.69 2.43
N HIS A 88 3.51 -5.48 3.37
CA HIS A 88 2.30 -6.26 3.13
C HIS A 88 1.10 -5.35 2.83
N THR A 89 0.93 -4.29 3.60
CA THR A 89 -0.17 -3.34 3.39
C THR A 89 -0.01 -2.65 2.04
N LEU A 90 1.19 -2.21 1.71
CA LEU A 90 1.45 -1.54 0.44
C LEU A 90 1.17 -2.47 -0.74
N LYS A 91 1.61 -3.73 -0.64
CA LYS A 91 1.29 -4.74 -1.65
C LYS A 91 -0.22 -4.86 -1.86
N HIS A 92 -0.98 -4.92 -0.77
CA HIS A 92 -2.44 -5.03 -0.83
C HIS A 92 -3.06 -3.87 -1.60
N GLU A 93 -2.60 -2.64 -1.34
CA GLU A 93 -3.13 -1.47 -2.03
C GLU A 93 -2.70 -1.42 -3.51
N PHE A 94 -1.50 -1.88 -3.84
CA PHE A 94 -1.08 -2.00 -5.24
C PHE A 94 -1.92 -3.03 -5.99
N ILE A 95 -2.34 -4.12 -5.33
CA ILE A 95 -3.23 -5.09 -5.95
C ILE A 95 -4.57 -4.43 -6.28
N HIS A 96 -5.10 -3.58 -5.39
CA HIS A 96 -6.31 -2.81 -5.69
C HIS A 96 -6.11 -1.88 -6.88
N HIS A 97 -4.92 -1.27 -6.98
CA HIS A 97 -4.58 -0.43 -8.13
C HIS A 97 -4.62 -1.24 -9.44
N LEU A 98 -4.01 -2.42 -9.44
CA LEU A 98 -4.03 -3.30 -10.61
C LEU A 98 -5.44 -3.76 -10.96
N GLU A 99 -6.27 -4.06 -9.94
CA GLU A 99 -7.68 -4.39 -10.15
C GLU A 99 -8.42 -3.24 -10.82
N SER A 100 -8.17 -2.02 -10.37
CA SER A 100 -8.77 -0.81 -10.94
C SER A 100 -8.40 -0.64 -12.41
N LEU A 101 -7.11 -0.78 -12.73
CA LEU A 101 -6.63 -0.66 -14.11
C LEU A 101 -7.22 -1.77 -15.01
N ALA A 102 -7.27 -3.00 -14.49
CA ALA A 102 -7.87 -4.12 -15.22
C ALA A 102 -9.34 -3.86 -15.51
N GLY A 103 -10.09 -3.36 -14.52
CA GLY A 103 -11.51 -3.04 -14.68
C GLY A 103 -11.75 -1.97 -15.74
N GLU A 104 -10.90 -0.94 -15.80
CA GLU A 104 -11.00 0.12 -16.80
C GLU A 104 -10.78 -0.40 -18.23
N ARG A 105 -10.03 -1.49 -18.37
CA ARG A 105 -9.72 -2.09 -19.67
C ARG A 105 -10.59 -3.30 -19.99
N GLY A 106 -11.61 -3.56 -19.17
CA GLY A 106 -12.50 -4.70 -19.35
C GLY A 106 -11.87 -6.06 -19.06
N LEU A 107 -10.77 -6.07 -18.31
CA LEU A 107 -10.09 -7.30 -17.93
C LEU A 107 -10.61 -7.81 -16.58
N GLU A 108 -10.33 -9.07 -16.28
CA GLU A 108 -10.77 -9.67 -15.03
C GLU A 108 -9.92 -9.22 -13.84
N LYS A 109 -10.59 -8.79 -12.77
CA LYS A 109 -9.92 -8.29 -11.56
C LYS A 109 -9.26 -9.41 -10.76
N GLU A 110 -9.76 -10.63 -10.90
CA GLU A 110 -9.29 -11.78 -10.12
C GLU A 110 -7.83 -12.12 -10.38
N ASP A 111 -7.30 -11.70 -11.53
CA ASP A 111 -5.91 -11.96 -11.90
C ASP A 111 -4.92 -10.92 -11.37
N ALA A 112 -5.39 -9.88 -10.69
CA ALA A 112 -4.53 -8.78 -10.23
C ALA A 112 -3.43 -9.24 -9.27
N LYS A 113 -3.76 -10.13 -8.35
CA LYS A 113 -2.75 -10.66 -7.41
C LYS A 113 -1.68 -11.46 -8.15
N ASN A 114 -2.09 -12.29 -9.10
CA ASN A 114 -1.17 -13.07 -9.89
C ASN A 114 -0.30 -12.16 -10.76
N LEU A 115 -0.89 -11.10 -11.30
CA LEU A 115 -0.15 -10.11 -12.08
C LEU A 115 0.89 -9.38 -11.21
N PHE A 116 0.52 -9.00 -10.00
CA PHE A 116 1.46 -8.39 -9.05
C PHE A 116 2.67 -9.30 -8.82
N ASP A 117 2.41 -10.57 -8.49
CA ASP A 117 3.46 -11.54 -8.22
C ASP A 117 4.34 -11.77 -9.46
N TYR A 118 3.72 -11.80 -10.64
CA TYR A 118 4.45 -11.93 -11.91
C TYR A 118 5.38 -10.75 -12.15
N ILE A 119 4.90 -9.53 -11.93
CA ILE A 119 5.71 -8.31 -12.12
C ILE A 119 6.88 -8.30 -11.15
N MET A 120 6.64 -8.65 -9.88
CA MET A 120 7.70 -8.71 -8.87
C MET A 120 8.77 -9.74 -9.24
N LEU A 121 8.35 -10.92 -9.67
CA LEU A 121 9.27 -12.00 -10.02
C LEU A 121 10.11 -11.64 -11.25
N ARG A 122 9.49 -11.04 -12.27
CA ARG A 122 10.18 -10.62 -13.49
C ARG A 122 11.26 -9.59 -13.19
N ASP A 123 10.93 -8.60 -12.36
CA ASP A 123 11.88 -7.56 -11.96
C ASP A 123 13.07 -8.16 -11.20
N TRP A 124 12.77 -9.08 -10.27
CA TRP A 124 13.81 -9.75 -9.49
C TRP A 124 14.76 -10.53 -10.40
N LYS A 125 14.23 -11.27 -11.37
CA LYS A 125 15.04 -12.01 -12.34
C LYS A 125 15.88 -11.07 -13.21
N GLY A 126 15.35 -9.92 -13.57
CA GLY A 126 16.05 -8.92 -14.37
C GLY A 126 17.23 -8.31 -13.65
N ARG A 127 17.24 -8.33 -12.31
CA ARG A 127 18.32 -7.79 -11.49
C ARG A 127 19.50 -8.74 -11.31
N LYS A 128 19.33 -9.97 -11.71
CA LYS A 128 20.39 -10.97 -11.67
C LYS A 128 21.20 -10.92 -12.95
#